data_4dd550ff6dabc83d5977ba01a52f8204
#
_entry.id   4dd550ff6dabc83d5977ba01a52f8204
#
_cell.length_a   1.000
_cell.length_b   1.000
_cell.length_c   1.000
_cell.angle_alpha   90.00
_cell.angle_beta   90.00
_cell.angle_gamma   90.00
#
_symmetry.space_group_name_H-M   'P 1'
#
loop_
_entity.id
_entity.type
_entity.pdbx_description
1 polymer ?
#
loop_
_entity_poly.entity_id
_entity_poly.type
_entity_poly.pdbx_seq_one_letter_code
_entity_poly.pdbx_strand_id
1 'polypeptide(L)'
;MTSTNNPIPEVVRAPIVARLQVTLSALLSLAATVWTAHWNVRGLDYEGAHKRFGKIVEDAHEAADQVAEMMRQLGGEPVATAVGGALVADGRYGTSVSGALSKLLGGLRQDIAATAVDLVAQNLLIEIAATMQKHLMAVESGR
;
A
#
# COMPACT_ATOMS: atom_id res chain seq x y z
N MET A 1 -1.72 22.62 5.83
CA MET A 1 -0.41 22.48 5.15
C MET A 1 0.65 23.26 5.91
N THR A 2 1.79 22.66 6.11
CA THR A 2 2.93 23.35 6.72
C THR A 2 3.68 24.18 5.69
N SER A 3 4.42 25.21 6.14
CA SER A 3 5.25 26.04 5.27
C SER A 3 6.40 25.22 4.68
N THR A 4 6.69 25.42 3.40
CA THR A 4 7.79 24.78 2.70
C THR A 4 8.27 25.63 1.53
N ASN A 5 9.54 25.50 1.17
CA ASN A 5 10.11 26.10 -0.02
C ASN A 5 10.02 25.19 -1.27
N ASN A 6 9.17 24.17 -1.23
CA ASN A 6 8.90 23.34 -2.40
C ASN A 6 8.42 24.22 -3.57
N PRO A 7 8.98 24.08 -4.78
CA PRO A 7 8.65 24.96 -5.90
C PRO A 7 7.22 24.78 -6.44
N ILE A 8 6.54 23.68 -6.08
CA ILE A 8 5.15 23.44 -6.50
C ILE A 8 4.23 24.32 -5.66
N PRO A 9 3.33 25.12 -6.26
CA PRO A 9 2.39 25.94 -5.52
C PRO A 9 1.48 25.13 -4.59
N GLU A 10 1.13 25.68 -3.43
CA GLU A 10 0.27 25.01 -2.44
C GLU A 10 -1.06 24.54 -3.04
N VAL A 11 -1.67 25.35 -3.92
CA VAL A 11 -2.94 25.01 -4.58
C VAL A 11 -2.82 23.71 -5.39
N VAL A 12 -1.62 23.37 -5.88
CA VAL A 12 -1.34 22.14 -6.60
C VAL A 12 -0.97 21.02 -5.60
N ARG A 13 -0.17 21.34 -4.57
CA ARG A 13 0.31 20.34 -3.58
C ARG A 13 -0.81 19.81 -2.71
N ALA A 14 -1.74 20.63 -2.27
CA ALA A 14 -2.78 20.23 -1.32
C ALA A 14 -3.65 19.06 -1.81
N PRO A 15 -4.15 19.02 -3.04
CA PRO A 15 -4.88 17.86 -3.57
C PRO A 15 -4.02 16.59 -3.64
N ILE A 16 -2.73 16.73 -3.96
CA ILE A 16 -1.80 15.59 -4.01
C ILE A 16 -1.63 15.01 -2.61
N VAL A 17 -1.38 15.85 -1.61
CA VAL A 17 -1.25 15.43 -0.21
C VAL A 17 -2.52 14.71 0.27
N ALA A 18 -3.69 15.24 -0.05
CA ALA A 18 -4.96 14.59 0.30
C ALA A 18 -5.07 13.19 -0.32
N ARG A 19 -4.67 13.03 -1.57
CA ARG A 19 -4.65 11.73 -2.26
C ARG A 19 -3.63 10.78 -1.64
N LEU A 20 -2.43 11.25 -1.32
CA LEU A 20 -1.39 10.45 -0.68
C LEU A 20 -1.79 9.99 0.73
N GLN A 21 -2.59 10.77 1.46
CA GLN A 21 -3.13 10.32 2.75
C GLN A 21 -4.05 9.10 2.58
N VAL A 22 -4.86 9.06 1.54
CA VAL A 22 -5.70 7.90 1.21
C VAL A 22 -4.81 6.69 0.87
N THR A 23 -3.78 6.88 0.08
CA THR A 23 -2.80 5.84 -0.28
C THR A 23 -2.09 5.30 0.97
N LEU A 24 -1.64 6.18 1.85
CA LEU A 24 -0.98 5.81 3.11
C LEU A 24 -1.89 4.90 3.95
N SER A 25 -3.13 5.30 4.16
CA SER A 25 -4.11 4.52 4.92
C SER A 25 -4.42 3.17 4.27
N ALA A 26 -4.49 3.12 2.94
CA ALA A 26 -4.70 1.88 2.19
C ALA A 26 -3.53 0.91 2.35
N LEU A 27 -2.28 1.39 2.31
CA LEU A 27 -1.09 0.57 2.51
C LEU A 27 -1.01 0.01 3.94
N LEU A 28 -1.29 0.83 4.93
CA LEU A 28 -1.31 0.41 6.33
C LEU A 28 -2.45 -0.60 6.59
N SER A 29 -3.59 -0.42 5.94
CA SER A 29 -4.73 -1.35 6.02
C SER A 29 -4.41 -2.69 5.37
N LEU A 30 -3.73 -2.69 4.21
CA LEU A 30 -3.22 -3.91 3.59
C LEU A 30 -2.27 -4.64 4.54
N ALA A 31 -1.32 -3.94 5.14
CA ALA A 31 -0.36 -4.52 6.08
C ALA A 31 -1.08 -5.20 7.25
N ALA A 32 -2.05 -4.54 7.86
CA ALA A 32 -2.84 -5.11 8.97
C ALA A 32 -3.60 -6.38 8.53
N THR A 33 -4.21 -6.36 7.36
CA THR A 33 -4.96 -7.50 6.80
C THR A 33 -4.04 -8.68 6.54
N VAL A 34 -2.93 -8.45 5.84
CA VAL A 34 -2.00 -9.52 5.47
C VAL A 34 -1.22 -10.03 6.69
N TRP A 35 -0.97 -9.19 7.69
CA TRP A 35 -0.34 -9.61 8.93
C TRP A 35 -1.20 -10.65 9.66
N THR A 36 -2.51 -10.44 9.69
CA THR A 36 -3.44 -11.43 10.22
C THR A 36 -3.32 -12.77 9.49
N ALA A 37 -3.23 -12.75 8.16
CA ALA A 37 -3.01 -13.95 7.36
C ALA A 37 -1.65 -14.61 7.65
N HIS A 38 -0.60 -13.80 7.78
CA HIS A 38 0.76 -14.26 8.11
C HIS A 38 0.79 -15.02 9.44
N TRP A 39 0.10 -14.52 10.46
CA TRP A 39 0.06 -15.17 11.77
C TRP A 39 -0.77 -16.45 11.81
N ASN A 40 -1.82 -16.54 10.99
CA ASN A 40 -2.84 -17.58 11.08
C ASN A 40 -2.77 -18.63 9.99
N VAL A 41 -1.94 -18.47 8.96
CA VAL A 41 -1.80 -19.45 7.87
C VAL A 41 -1.32 -20.80 8.42
N ARG A 42 -1.89 -21.87 7.88
CA ARG A 42 -1.59 -23.25 8.27
C ARG A 42 -1.86 -24.19 7.12
N GLY A 43 -1.41 -25.45 7.27
CA GLY A 43 -1.62 -26.50 6.30
C GLY A 43 -0.43 -26.69 5.38
N LEU A 44 -0.67 -27.30 4.21
CA LEU A 44 0.35 -27.52 3.20
C LEU A 44 0.93 -26.19 2.73
N ASP A 45 2.23 -26.14 2.53
CA ASP A 45 2.96 -24.93 2.16
C ASP A 45 2.89 -23.80 3.21
N TYR A 46 2.71 -24.15 4.48
CA TYR A 46 2.69 -23.17 5.57
C TYR A 46 3.90 -22.23 5.50
N GLU A 47 5.12 -22.79 5.40
CA GLU A 47 6.35 -21.98 5.44
C GLU A 47 6.43 -21.00 4.26
N GLY A 48 6.09 -21.45 3.06
CA GLY A 48 6.09 -20.61 1.87
C GLY A 48 5.08 -19.47 1.96
N ALA A 49 3.86 -19.78 2.37
CA ALA A 49 2.80 -18.78 2.51
C ALA A 49 3.11 -17.79 3.65
N HIS A 50 3.55 -18.29 4.80
CA HIS A 50 3.93 -17.45 5.95
C HIS A 50 5.03 -16.45 5.57
N LYS A 51 6.08 -16.91 4.90
CA LYS A 51 7.17 -16.07 4.43
C LYS A 51 6.70 -15.05 3.41
N ARG A 52 5.88 -15.46 2.44
CA ARG A 52 5.35 -14.58 1.40
C ARG A 52 4.48 -13.48 1.97
N PHE A 53 3.58 -13.81 2.91
CA PHE A 53 2.73 -12.83 3.57
C PHE A 53 3.56 -11.85 4.43
N GLY A 54 4.56 -12.33 5.14
CA GLY A 54 5.49 -11.47 5.88
C GLY A 54 6.21 -10.48 5.00
N LYS A 55 6.64 -10.88 3.80
CA LYS A 55 7.29 -9.99 2.83
C LYS A 55 6.32 -8.92 2.30
N ILE A 56 5.06 -9.26 2.08
CA ILE A 56 4.04 -8.29 1.69
C ILE A 56 3.88 -7.22 2.78
N VAL A 57 3.79 -7.62 4.04
CA VAL A 57 3.68 -6.70 5.19
C VAL A 57 4.88 -5.77 5.24
N GLU A 58 6.09 -6.31 5.12
CA GLU A 58 7.33 -5.54 5.12
C GLU A 58 7.34 -4.49 4.00
N ASP A 59 7.03 -4.89 2.78
CA ASP A 59 7.01 -3.99 1.63
C ASP A 59 5.88 -2.95 1.72
N ALA A 60 4.73 -3.32 2.29
CA ALA A 60 3.63 -2.37 2.52
C ALA A 60 4.01 -1.31 3.56
N HIS A 61 4.70 -1.68 4.64
CA HIS A 61 5.18 -0.73 5.63
C HIS A 61 6.25 0.20 5.06
N GLU A 62 7.18 -0.33 4.28
CA GLU A 62 8.19 0.50 3.60
C GLU A 62 7.55 1.48 2.62
N ALA A 63 6.59 1.02 1.83
CA ALA A 63 5.85 1.88 0.92
C ALA A 63 5.06 2.98 1.68
N ALA A 64 4.42 2.63 2.79
CA ALA A 64 3.71 3.58 3.63
C ALA A 64 4.63 4.67 4.17
N ASP A 65 5.82 4.31 4.63
CA ASP A 65 6.83 5.25 5.11
C ASP A 65 7.25 6.23 4.00
N GLN A 66 7.53 5.70 2.80
CA GLN A 66 7.88 6.52 1.64
C GLN A 66 6.76 7.49 1.25
N VAL A 67 5.50 7.06 1.30
CA VAL A 67 4.34 7.92 1.01
C VAL A 67 4.21 9.02 2.08
N ALA A 68 4.36 8.68 3.36
CA ALA A 68 4.31 9.65 4.45
C ALA A 68 5.42 10.71 4.31
N GLU A 69 6.63 10.30 3.98
CA GLU A 69 7.75 11.22 3.73
C GLU A 69 7.50 12.12 2.52
N MET A 70 6.94 11.58 1.43
CA MET A 70 6.53 12.38 0.27
C MET A 70 5.50 13.44 0.66
N MET A 71 4.52 13.08 1.49
CA MET A 71 3.54 14.05 2.01
C MET A 71 4.24 15.17 2.78
N ARG A 72 5.22 14.85 3.62
CA ARG A 72 6.00 15.86 4.36
C ARG A 72 6.78 16.78 3.42
N GLN A 73 7.37 16.25 2.38
CA GLN A 73 8.07 17.03 1.36
C GLN A 73 7.15 18.03 0.65
N LEU A 74 5.88 17.67 0.51
CA LEU A 74 4.85 18.50 -0.10
C LEU A 74 4.13 19.43 0.91
N GLY A 75 4.58 19.46 2.17
CA GLY A 75 4.01 20.29 3.21
C GLY A 75 2.81 19.69 3.94
N GLY A 76 2.56 18.41 3.77
CA GLY A 76 1.50 17.68 4.46
C GLY A 76 1.89 17.19 5.84
N GLU A 77 0.90 16.74 6.60
CA GLU A 77 1.06 16.11 7.90
C GLU A 77 0.42 14.72 7.87
N PRO A 78 1.21 13.67 7.56
CA PRO A 78 0.66 12.31 7.44
C PRO A 78 0.12 11.79 8.77
N VAL A 79 -0.98 11.06 8.70
CA VAL A 79 -1.60 10.40 9.86
C VAL A 79 -1.65 8.89 9.60
N ALA A 80 -1.12 8.11 10.54
CA ALA A 80 -1.18 6.66 10.46
C ALA A 80 -2.56 6.18 10.90
N THR A 81 -3.38 5.79 9.92
CA THR A 81 -4.68 5.16 10.15
C THR A 81 -4.75 3.87 9.36
N ALA A 82 -5.32 2.82 9.97
CA ALA A 82 -5.45 1.52 9.32
C ALA A 82 -6.72 0.83 9.81
N VAL A 83 -7.38 0.14 8.88
CA VAL A 83 -8.51 -0.75 9.17
C VAL A 83 -8.22 -2.09 8.52
N GLY A 84 -8.00 -3.13 9.33
CA GLY A 84 -7.81 -4.48 8.84
C GLY A 84 -9.07 -5.00 8.15
N GLY A 85 -8.91 -5.61 6.98
CA GLY A 85 -10.00 -6.22 6.23
C GLY A 85 -10.38 -7.59 6.78
N ALA A 86 -11.61 -8.02 6.48
CA ALA A 86 -12.06 -9.36 6.78
C ALA A 86 -11.32 -10.40 5.92
N LEU A 87 -10.97 -11.53 6.52
CA LEU A 87 -10.36 -12.67 5.84
C LEU A 87 -11.30 -13.87 5.90
N VAL A 88 -11.31 -14.65 4.84
CA VAL A 88 -11.96 -15.95 4.84
C VAL A 88 -11.10 -16.94 5.64
N ALA A 89 -11.61 -17.47 6.73
CA ALA A 89 -10.88 -18.31 7.67
C ALA A 89 -10.73 -19.76 7.15
N ASP A 90 -10.14 -19.93 5.97
CA ASP A 90 -9.89 -21.24 5.35
C ASP A 90 -8.51 -21.83 5.74
N GLY A 91 -7.73 -21.11 6.54
CA GLY A 91 -6.40 -21.49 6.98
C GLY A 91 -5.28 -21.22 5.96
N ARG A 92 -5.61 -20.95 4.72
CA ARG A 92 -4.63 -20.69 3.63
C ARG A 92 -4.52 -19.21 3.28
N TYR A 93 -5.64 -18.49 3.31
CA TYR A 93 -5.76 -17.05 3.09
C TYR A 93 -5.32 -16.54 1.72
N GLY A 94 -4.90 -17.39 0.78
CA GLY A 94 -4.40 -16.97 -0.53
C GLY A 94 -5.42 -16.15 -1.32
N THR A 95 -6.69 -16.58 -1.34
CA THR A 95 -7.77 -15.87 -2.02
C THR A 95 -8.07 -14.52 -1.35
N SER A 96 -8.09 -14.47 -0.02
CA SER A 96 -8.32 -13.23 0.73
C SER A 96 -7.19 -12.22 0.53
N VAL A 97 -5.93 -12.67 0.57
CA VAL A 97 -4.76 -11.81 0.35
C VAL A 97 -4.70 -11.32 -1.09
N SER A 98 -4.97 -12.20 -2.06
CA SER A 98 -5.09 -11.83 -3.47
C SER A 98 -6.14 -10.75 -3.68
N GLY A 99 -7.32 -10.90 -3.08
CA GLY A 99 -8.38 -9.90 -3.13
C GLY A 99 -8.00 -8.56 -2.52
N ALA A 100 -7.30 -8.58 -1.38
CA ALA A 100 -6.81 -7.36 -0.73
C ALA A 100 -5.76 -6.63 -1.58
N LEU A 101 -4.84 -7.37 -2.19
CA LEU A 101 -3.84 -6.81 -3.12
C LEU A 101 -4.50 -6.22 -4.37
N SER A 102 -5.48 -6.90 -4.94
CA SER A 102 -6.23 -6.41 -6.11
C SER A 102 -6.95 -5.10 -5.81
N LYS A 103 -7.58 -5.00 -4.65
CA LYS A 103 -8.25 -3.77 -4.19
C LYS A 103 -7.25 -2.62 -4.03
N LEU A 104 -6.11 -2.87 -3.39
CA LEU A 104 -5.04 -1.88 -3.25
C LEU A 104 -4.56 -1.40 -4.62
N LEU A 105 -4.30 -2.31 -5.55
CA LEU A 105 -3.82 -1.98 -6.90
C LEU A 105 -4.83 -1.14 -7.68
N GLY A 106 -6.11 -1.42 -7.53
CA GLY A 106 -7.17 -0.59 -8.13
C GLY A 106 -7.11 0.85 -7.62
N GLY A 107 -6.95 1.04 -6.31
CA GLY A 107 -6.77 2.36 -5.70
C GLY A 107 -5.48 3.05 -6.13
N LEU A 108 -4.36 2.32 -6.17
CA LEU A 108 -3.07 2.86 -6.63
C LEU A 108 -3.12 3.37 -8.08
N ARG A 109 -3.81 2.67 -8.96
CA ARG A 109 -3.97 3.13 -10.34
C ARG A 109 -4.74 4.44 -10.44
N GLN A 110 -5.76 4.63 -9.61
CA GLN A 110 -6.47 5.90 -9.49
C GLN A 110 -5.56 6.99 -8.90
N ASP A 111 -4.77 6.67 -7.89
CA ASP A 111 -3.85 7.59 -7.25
C ASP A 111 -2.74 8.04 -8.21
N ILE A 112 -2.21 7.11 -9.02
CA ILE A 112 -1.21 7.39 -10.06
C ILE A 112 -1.78 8.40 -11.07
N ALA A 113 -3.00 8.20 -11.54
CA ALA A 113 -3.65 9.11 -12.47
C ALA A 113 -3.88 10.49 -11.83
N ALA A 114 -4.29 10.54 -10.57
CA ALA A 114 -4.58 11.77 -9.85
C ALA A 114 -3.33 12.60 -9.51
N THR A 115 -2.15 12.00 -9.53
CA THR A 115 -0.87 12.67 -9.21
C THR A 115 -0.04 13.02 -10.45
N ALA A 116 -0.62 12.95 -11.64
CA ALA A 116 0.09 13.17 -12.91
C ALA A 116 0.73 14.57 -13.04
N VAL A 117 0.25 15.55 -12.30
CA VAL A 117 0.81 16.91 -12.28
C VAL A 117 2.14 17.01 -11.51
N ASP A 118 2.47 16.01 -10.70
CA ASP A 118 3.74 15.89 -9.99
C ASP A 118 4.38 14.52 -10.32
N LEU A 119 5.33 14.54 -11.23
CA LEU A 119 5.98 13.32 -11.70
C LEU A 119 6.79 12.63 -10.58
N VAL A 120 7.27 13.36 -9.59
CA VAL A 120 8.03 12.76 -8.47
C VAL A 120 7.10 11.93 -7.59
N ALA A 121 5.96 12.47 -7.21
CA ALA A 121 4.94 11.73 -6.45
C ALA A 121 4.36 10.57 -7.27
N GLN A 122 4.03 10.82 -8.54
CA GLN A 122 3.51 9.79 -9.44
C GLN A 122 4.50 8.62 -9.58
N ASN A 123 5.79 8.92 -9.77
CA ASN A 123 6.81 7.88 -9.94
C ASN A 123 6.92 6.98 -8.70
N LEU A 124 6.83 7.55 -7.50
CA LEU A 124 6.82 6.76 -6.27
C LEU A 124 5.64 5.77 -6.26
N LEU A 125 4.44 6.24 -6.61
CA LEU A 125 3.24 5.39 -6.65
C LEU A 125 3.34 4.30 -7.72
N ILE A 126 3.96 4.59 -8.87
CA ILE A 126 4.23 3.61 -9.92
C ILE A 126 5.14 2.50 -9.41
N GLU A 127 6.20 2.83 -8.69
CA GLU A 127 7.13 1.85 -8.12
C GLU A 127 6.44 0.97 -7.06
N ILE A 128 5.60 1.57 -6.21
CA ILE A 128 4.81 0.84 -5.22
C ILE A 128 3.85 -0.13 -5.92
N ALA A 129 3.15 0.32 -6.95
CA ALA A 129 2.25 -0.53 -7.72
C ALA A 129 2.98 -1.70 -8.38
N ALA A 130 4.17 -1.48 -8.91
CA ALA A 130 4.99 -2.53 -9.52
C ALA A 130 5.36 -3.61 -8.49
N THR A 131 5.75 -3.23 -7.28
CA THR A 131 6.06 -4.16 -6.19
C THR A 131 4.82 -4.97 -5.77
N MET A 132 3.69 -4.31 -5.58
CA MET A 132 2.44 -4.97 -5.17
C MET A 132 1.89 -5.90 -6.25
N GLN A 133 2.08 -5.56 -7.52
CA GLN A 133 1.72 -6.42 -8.64
C GLN A 133 2.52 -7.72 -8.67
N LYS A 134 3.81 -7.66 -8.33
CA LYS A 134 4.64 -8.87 -8.18
C LYS A 134 4.14 -9.75 -7.03
N HIS A 135 3.74 -9.14 -5.92
CA HIS A 135 3.15 -9.88 -4.80
C HIS A 135 1.83 -10.55 -5.19
N LEU A 136 0.96 -9.86 -5.93
CA LEU A 136 -0.28 -10.44 -6.42
C LEU A 136 -0.02 -11.68 -7.28
N MET A 137 0.89 -11.57 -8.24
CA MET A 137 1.28 -12.70 -9.09
C MET A 137 1.81 -13.88 -8.28
N ALA A 138 2.66 -13.62 -7.29
CA ALA A 138 3.24 -14.67 -6.45
C ALA A 138 2.18 -15.37 -5.59
N VAL A 139 1.26 -14.62 -5.00
CA VAL A 139 0.14 -15.18 -4.21
C VAL A 139 -0.77 -16.03 -5.10
N GLU A 140 -1.14 -15.53 -6.25
CA GLU A 140 -1.99 -16.26 -7.20
C GLU A 140 -1.33 -17.53 -7.73
N SER A 141 -0.03 -17.51 -7.92
CA SER A 141 0.73 -18.68 -8.38
C SER A 141 0.89 -19.76 -7.30
N GLY A 142 0.80 -19.38 -6.04
CA GLY A 142 0.97 -20.28 -4.89
C GLY A 142 -0.32 -20.81 -4.28
N ARG A 143 -1.47 -20.45 -4.79
CA ARG A 143 -2.78 -20.89 -4.26
C ARG A 143 -3.43 -21.98 -5.05
#